data_1af3039a0e074830d2f2cdf606016493
#
_entry.id   1af3039a0e074830d2f2cdf606016493
#
_cell.length_a   1.000
_cell.length_b   1.000
_cell.length_c   1.000
_cell.angle_alpha   90.00
_cell.angle_beta   90.00
_cell.angle_gamma   90.00
#
_symmetry.space_group_name_H-M   'P 1'
#
loop_
_entity.id
_entity.type
_entity.pdbx_description
1 polymer ?
#
loop_
_entity_poly.entity_id
_entity_poly.type
_entity_poly.pdbx_seq_one_letter_code
_entity_poly.pdbx_strand_id
1 'polypeptide(L)'
;MWELYTFWAFVPFILQMYNQMNNEQIPVALWSFLIIGIGSISCIVGGRLSKKWGSKKVAFYSLLLSGICCLVSPFIFSFNLLFFLSFLLIWGSAVIADSPQFSTLVAQRAPVQNKGTALTIVTSIGFAITIISIQLLQYFKNYLDEYVFWLLLLGPLAGILFFRKMKLKNE
;
A
#
# COMPACT_ATOMS: atom_id res chain seq x y z
N MET A 1 -3.06 -2.00 -5.83
CA MET A 1 -1.83 -2.40 -6.53
C MET A 1 -0.90 -1.23 -6.88
N TRP A 2 -1.41 -0.03 -7.20
CA TRP A 2 -0.58 1.17 -7.43
C TRP A 2 0.48 1.40 -6.34
N GLU A 3 0.08 1.35 -5.08
CA GLU A 3 0.94 1.60 -3.93
C GLU A 3 1.70 0.35 -3.49
N LEU A 4 1.04 -0.81 -3.40
CA LEU A 4 1.57 -2.02 -2.79
C LEU A 4 2.92 -2.46 -3.34
N TYR A 5 2.98 -2.77 -4.63
CA TYR A 5 4.19 -3.29 -5.23
C TYR A 5 5.27 -2.22 -5.40
N THR A 6 4.85 -0.98 -5.58
CA THR A 6 5.77 0.14 -5.64
C THR A 6 6.40 0.41 -4.28
N PHE A 7 5.61 0.37 -3.20
CA PHE A 7 6.15 0.44 -1.85
C PHE A 7 7.17 -0.68 -1.61
N TRP A 8 6.84 -1.94 -1.92
CA TRP A 8 7.76 -3.07 -1.76
C TRP A 8 9.06 -2.89 -2.54
N ALA A 9 8.98 -2.44 -3.79
CA ALA A 9 10.16 -2.20 -4.61
C ALA A 9 11.05 -1.08 -4.06
N PHE A 10 10.47 -0.09 -3.37
CA PHE A 10 11.18 1.05 -2.85
C PHE A 10 11.54 0.96 -1.37
N VAL A 11 11.10 -0.04 -0.61
CA VAL A 11 11.50 -0.24 0.81
C VAL A 11 13.03 -0.23 0.99
N PRO A 12 13.84 -0.95 0.18
CA PRO A 12 15.30 -0.88 0.32
C PRO A 12 15.85 0.53 0.07
N PHE A 13 15.28 1.26 -0.88
CA PHE A 13 15.68 2.64 -1.18
C PHE A 13 15.32 3.61 -0.04
N ILE A 14 14.13 3.46 0.57
CA ILE A 14 13.70 4.24 1.74
C ILE A 14 14.68 4.05 2.90
N LEU A 15 15.07 2.81 3.19
CA LEU A 15 16.02 2.47 4.26
C LEU A 15 17.41 3.01 3.97
N GLN A 16 17.90 2.93 2.72
CA GLN A 16 19.17 3.49 2.30
C GLN A 16 19.20 5.01 2.40
N MET A 17 18.11 5.69 1.98
CA MET A 17 17.95 7.13 2.10
C MET A 17 18.02 7.57 3.57
N TYR A 18 17.32 6.88 4.46
CA TYR A 18 17.39 7.17 5.90
C TYR A 18 18.82 7.00 6.45
N ASN A 19 19.52 5.93 6.08
CA ASN A 19 20.92 5.72 6.47
C ASN A 19 21.83 6.88 6.04
N GLN A 20 21.65 7.36 4.79
CA GLN A 20 22.47 8.47 4.26
C GLN A 20 22.15 9.80 4.96
N MET A 21 20.89 10.09 5.25
CA MET A 21 20.46 11.35 5.88
C MET A 21 20.86 11.43 7.36
N ASN A 22 20.83 10.31 8.07
CA ASN A 22 21.03 10.27 9.53
C ASN A 22 22.38 9.66 9.96
N ASN A 23 23.26 9.30 9.00
CA ASN A 23 24.51 8.59 9.26
C ASN A 23 24.33 7.28 10.07
N GLU A 24 23.22 6.59 9.84
CA GLU A 24 22.89 5.32 10.47
C GLU A 24 23.36 4.14 9.62
N GLN A 25 23.48 2.95 10.20
CA GLN A 25 23.85 1.72 9.52
C GLN A 25 22.80 0.62 9.72
N ILE A 26 21.60 0.90 9.26
CA ILE A 26 20.50 -0.08 9.32
C ILE A 26 20.82 -1.23 8.36
N PRO A 27 20.69 -2.51 8.77
CA PRO A 27 20.81 -3.65 7.88
C PRO A 27 19.60 -3.69 6.93
N VAL A 28 19.76 -3.06 5.75
CA VAL A 28 18.70 -2.83 4.76
C VAL A 28 17.97 -4.13 4.37
N ALA A 29 18.72 -5.21 4.14
CA ALA A 29 18.13 -6.49 3.73
C ALA A 29 17.19 -7.07 4.80
N LEU A 30 17.63 -7.05 6.07
CA LEU A 30 16.84 -7.57 7.19
C LEU A 30 15.55 -6.76 7.39
N TRP A 31 15.67 -5.44 7.43
CA TRP A 31 14.50 -4.58 7.64
C TRP A 31 13.55 -4.57 6.43
N SER A 32 14.06 -4.66 5.21
CA SER A 32 13.21 -4.85 4.03
C SER A 32 12.41 -6.15 4.13
N PHE A 33 13.05 -7.24 4.54
CA PHE A 33 12.36 -8.52 4.77
C PHE A 33 11.27 -8.40 5.84
N LEU A 34 11.56 -7.75 6.97
CA LEU A 34 10.58 -7.57 8.06
C LEU A 34 9.40 -6.69 7.63
N ILE A 35 9.67 -5.56 6.96
CA ILE A 35 8.64 -4.60 6.52
C ILE A 35 7.73 -5.23 5.46
N ILE A 36 8.27 -6.02 4.54
CA ILE A 36 7.48 -6.74 3.55
C ILE A 36 6.77 -7.94 4.23
N GLY A 37 7.47 -8.66 5.11
CA GLY A 37 6.96 -9.84 5.79
C GLY A 37 5.80 -9.57 6.75
N ILE A 38 5.72 -8.38 7.37
CA ILE A 38 4.59 -7.99 8.23
C ILE A 38 3.24 -8.07 7.50
N GLY A 39 3.27 -7.96 6.17
CA GLY A 39 2.10 -8.12 5.32
C GLY A 39 1.39 -9.44 5.46
N SER A 40 2.10 -10.52 5.74
CA SER A 40 1.50 -11.84 5.99
C SER A 40 0.57 -11.78 7.20
N ILE A 41 1.01 -11.15 8.29
CA ILE A 41 0.21 -10.94 9.50
C ILE A 41 -0.98 -10.04 9.19
N SER A 42 -0.76 -8.96 8.43
CA SER A 42 -1.82 -8.02 8.01
C SER A 42 -2.90 -8.69 7.18
N CYS A 43 -2.56 -9.62 6.29
CA CYS A 43 -3.52 -10.42 5.54
C CYS A 43 -4.40 -11.26 6.45
N ILE A 44 -3.81 -11.92 7.46
CA ILE A 44 -4.56 -12.75 8.42
C ILE A 44 -5.48 -11.88 9.26
N VAL A 45 -4.98 -10.78 9.81
CA VAL A 45 -5.77 -9.84 10.63
C VAL A 45 -6.86 -9.20 9.79
N GLY A 46 -6.54 -8.68 8.61
CA GLY A 46 -7.51 -8.11 7.67
C GLY A 46 -8.60 -9.10 7.26
N GLY A 47 -8.23 -10.37 7.02
CA GLY A 47 -9.18 -11.44 6.73
C GLY A 47 -10.11 -11.76 7.91
N ARG A 48 -9.62 -11.74 9.15
CA ARG A 48 -10.46 -11.91 10.35
C ARG A 48 -11.39 -10.71 10.58
N LEU A 49 -10.87 -9.50 10.45
CA LEU A 49 -11.64 -8.26 10.57
C LEU A 49 -12.74 -8.17 9.51
N SER A 50 -12.47 -8.62 8.29
CA SER A 50 -13.46 -8.59 7.21
C SER A 50 -14.65 -9.51 7.43
N LYS A 51 -14.47 -10.61 8.16
CA LYS A 51 -15.58 -11.48 8.59
C LYS A 51 -16.50 -10.78 9.57
N LYS A 52 -15.96 -9.87 10.42
CA LYS A 52 -16.71 -9.16 11.46
C LYS A 52 -17.30 -7.84 10.96
N TRP A 53 -16.53 -7.06 10.20
CA TRP A 53 -16.88 -5.69 9.77
C TRP A 53 -17.27 -5.58 8.29
N GLY A 54 -17.04 -6.65 7.51
CA GLY A 54 -17.23 -6.69 6.06
C GLY A 54 -16.00 -6.17 5.31
N SER A 55 -15.70 -6.80 4.17
CA SER A 55 -14.52 -6.47 3.33
C SER A 55 -14.47 -5.02 2.88
N LYS A 56 -15.64 -4.40 2.62
CA LYS A 56 -15.74 -2.99 2.18
C LYS A 56 -15.18 -2.01 3.23
N LYS A 57 -15.55 -2.20 4.52
CA LYS A 57 -15.08 -1.33 5.60
C LYS A 57 -13.57 -1.51 5.84
N VAL A 58 -13.11 -2.76 5.87
CA VAL A 58 -11.69 -3.06 6.08
C VAL A 58 -10.85 -2.46 4.96
N ALA A 59 -11.24 -2.64 3.69
CA ALA A 59 -10.56 -2.02 2.56
C ALA A 59 -10.50 -0.48 2.66
N PHE A 60 -11.62 0.14 3.05
CA PHE A 60 -11.69 1.59 3.20
C PHE A 60 -10.73 2.13 4.28
N TYR A 61 -10.73 1.50 5.47
CA TYR A 61 -9.85 1.92 6.57
C TYR A 61 -8.37 1.64 6.26
N SER A 62 -8.05 0.53 5.58
CA SER A 62 -6.69 0.25 5.13
C SER A 62 -6.18 1.29 4.13
N LEU A 63 -7.01 1.65 3.13
CA LEU A 63 -6.69 2.73 2.19
C LEU A 63 -6.52 4.09 2.89
N LEU A 64 -7.37 4.40 3.85
CA LEU A 64 -7.27 5.65 4.61
C LEU A 64 -5.97 5.71 5.39
N LEU A 65 -5.63 4.63 6.10
CA LEU A 65 -4.39 4.54 6.87
C LEU A 65 -3.17 4.63 5.97
N SER A 66 -3.15 3.91 4.85
CA SER A 66 -2.03 3.96 3.90
C SER A 66 -1.90 5.34 3.26
N GLY A 67 -3.01 6.00 2.91
CA GLY A 67 -3.01 7.38 2.42
C GLY A 67 -2.44 8.38 3.44
N ILE A 68 -2.76 8.22 4.73
CA ILE A 68 -2.15 9.03 5.81
C ILE A 68 -0.64 8.76 5.88
N CYS A 69 -0.23 7.50 5.79
CA CYS A 69 1.20 7.16 5.76
C CYS A 69 1.92 7.81 4.57
N CYS A 70 1.32 7.81 3.37
CA CYS A 70 1.89 8.50 2.21
C CYS A 70 2.08 10.01 2.47
N LEU A 71 1.11 10.68 3.11
CA LEU A 71 1.21 12.11 3.43
C LEU A 71 2.31 12.41 4.45
N VAL A 72 2.46 11.55 5.45
CA VAL A 72 3.42 11.73 6.55
C VAL A 72 4.83 11.28 6.14
N SER A 73 4.97 10.45 5.11
CA SER A 73 6.23 9.80 4.74
C SER A 73 7.44 10.75 4.59
N PRO A 74 7.38 11.97 4.02
CA PRO A 74 8.56 12.83 3.93
C PRO A 74 9.06 13.30 5.30
N PHE A 75 8.14 13.53 6.23
CA PHE A 75 8.49 14.06 7.54
C PHE A 75 9.17 13.03 8.45
N ILE A 76 8.94 11.73 8.19
CA ILE A 76 9.43 10.65 9.07
C ILE A 76 10.96 10.50 9.03
N PHE A 77 11.62 10.95 7.96
CA PHE A 77 13.08 10.89 7.82
C PHE A 77 13.83 11.73 8.86
N SER A 78 13.18 12.74 9.45
CA SER A 78 13.73 13.58 10.50
C SER A 78 13.57 13.00 11.91
N PHE A 79 12.85 11.87 12.06
CA PHE A 79 12.62 11.25 13.37
C PHE A 79 13.69 10.20 13.69
N ASN A 80 13.74 9.79 14.96
CA ASN A 80 14.67 8.76 15.41
C ASN A 80 14.38 7.39 14.75
N LEU A 81 15.38 6.52 14.76
CA LEU A 81 15.35 5.21 14.13
C LEU A 81 14.12 4.35 14.54
N LEU A 82 13.78 4.34 15.82
CA LEU A 82 12.68 3.51 16.32
C LEU A 82 11.33 3.97 15.75
N PHE A 83 11.10 5.29 15.70
CA PHE A 83 9.91 5.88 15.10
C PHE A 83 9.83 5.59 13.59
N PHE A 84 10.94 5.77 12.89
CA PHE A 84 11.04 5.51 11.45
C PHE A 84 10.70 4.05 11.10
N LEU A 85 11.32 3.09 11.78
CA LEU A 85 11.08 1.66 11.53
C LEU A 85 9.65 1.24 11.92
N SER A 86 9.14 1.75 13.04
CA SER A 86 7.74 1.50 13.45
C SER A 86 6.75 2.03 12.42
N PHE A 87 6.99 3.22 11.90
CA PHE A 87 6.18 3.80 10.83
C PHE A 87 6.18 2.95 9.57
N LEU A 88 7.35 2.47 9.11
CA LEU A 88 7.44 1.61 7.94
C LEU A 88 6.71 0.26 8.13
N LEU A 89 6.74 -0.31 9.33
CA LEU A 89 5.98 -1.53 9.64
C LEU A 89 4.46 -1.26 9.59
N ILE A 90 4.00 -0.13 10.13
CA ILE A 90 2.58 0.27 10.06
C ILE A 90 2.17 0.53 8.61
N TRP A 91 2.97 1.28 7.86
CA TRP A 91 2.70 1.56 6.45
C TRP A 91 2.67 0.28 5.62
N GLY A 92 3.68 -0.59 5.74
CA GLY A 92 3.72 -1.89 5.07
C GLY A 92 2.52 -2.78 5.41
N SER A 93 2.05 -2.76 6.67
CA SER A 93 0.86 -3.51 7.06
C SER A 93 -0.42 -2.92 6.46
N ALA A 94 -0.56 -1.59 6.41
CA ALA A 94 -1.72 -0.90 5.85
C ALA A 94 -1.87 -1.13 4.34
N VAL A 95 -0.76 -1.00 3.59
CA VAL A 95 -0.72 -1.16 2.13
C VAL A 95 -1.13 -2.56 1.68
N ILE A 96 -0.85 -3.60 2.47
CA ILE A 96 -1.15 -4.98 2.12
C ILE A 96 -2.57 -5.37 2.53
N ALA A 97 -3.08 -4.83 3.63
CA ALA A 97 -4.36 -5.23 4.22
C ALA A 97 -5.57 -5.00 3.31
N ASP A 98 -5.51 -4.07 2.36
CA ASP A 98 -6.59 -3.76 1.41
C ASP A 98 -6.69 -4.77 0.26
N SER A 99 -5.56 -5.32 -0.20
CA SER A 99 -5.48 -6.14 -1.42
C SER A 99 -6.36 -7.39 -1.39
N PRO A 100 -6.35 -8.24 -0.33
CA PRO A 100 -7.25 -9.36 -0.20
C PRO A 100 -8.72 -8.96 -0.17
N GLN A 101 -9.02 -7.76 0.38
CA GLN A 101 -10.37 -7.27 0.48
C GLN A 101 -10.94 -6.88 -0.88
N PHE A 102 -10.13 -6.24 -1.73
CA PHE A 102 -10.54 -5.94 -3.11
C PHE A 102 -10.80 -7.20 -3.92
N SER A 103 -9.93 -8.20 -3.83
CA SER A 103 -10.12 -9.49 -4.48
C SER A 103 -11.43 -10.17 -4.02
N THR A 104 -11.72 -10.12 -2.72
CA THR A 104 -12.96 -10.62 -2.15
C THR A 104 -14.18 -9.87 -2.69
N LEU A 105 -14.13 -8.54 -2.77
CA LEU A 105 -15.24 -7.71 -3.31
C LEU A 105 -15.49 -7.99 -4.80
N VAL A 106 -14.44 -8.21 -5.59
CA VAL A 106 -14.58 -8.62 -7.00
C VAL A 106 -15.25 -9.99 -7.10
N ALA A 107 -14.77 -10.98 -6.33
CA ALA A 107 -15.31 -12.33 -6.33
C ALA A 107 -16.78 -12.40 -5.86
N GLN A 108 -17.19 -11.51 -4.94
CA GLN A 108 -18.57 -11.41 -4.46
C GLN A 108 -19.54 -10.82 -5.51
N ARG A 109 -19.05 -9.95 -6.39
CA ARG A 109 -19.87 -9.26 -7.40
C ARG A 109 -19.87 -9.95 -8.76
N ALA A 110 -18.86 -10.73 -9.06
CA ALA A 110 -18.77 -11.47 -10.31
C ALA A 110 -19.76 -12.64 -10.34
N PRO A 111 -20.40 -12.92 -11.50
CA PRO A 111 -21.18 -14.13 -11.69
C PRO A 111 -20.38 -15.37 -11.33
N VAL A 112 -21.02 -16.37 -10.73
CA VAL A 112 -20.34 -17.59 -10.21
C VAL A 112 -19.47 -18.25 -11.26
N GLN A 113 -19.95 -18.30 -12.51
CA GLN A 113 -19.26 -18.92 -13.63
C GLN A 113 -18.01 -18.17 -14.10
N ASN A 114 -17.92 -16.84 -13.83
CA ASN A 114 -16.89 -15.96 -14.36
C ASN A 114 -15.98 -15.35 -13.25
N LYS A 115 -16.05 -15.86 -12.03
CA LYS A 115 -15.26 -15.32 -10.90
C LYS A 115 -13.75 -15.34 -11.16
N GLY A 116 -13.24 -16.45 -11.69
CA GLY A 116 -11.83 -16.58 -12.03
C GLY A 116 -11.40 -15.58 -13.08
N THR A 117 -12.15 -15.47 -14.17
CA THR A 117 -11.88 -14.51 -15.25
C THR A 117 -11.91 -13.07 -14.74
N ALA A 118 -12.90 -12.70 -13.92
CA ALA A 118 -12.99 -11.37 -13.33
C ALA A 118 -11.77 -11.03 -12.45
N LEU A 119 -11.34 -11.97 -11.61
CA LEU A 119 -10.14 -11.82 -10.79
C LEU A 119 -8.89 -11.67 -11.63
N THR A 120 -8.72 -12.50 -12.67
CA THR A 120 -7.57 -12.42 -13.57
C THR A 120 -7.50 -11.08 -14.27
N ILE A 121 -8.60 -10.60 -14.85
CA ILE A 121 -8.66 -9.29 -15.53
C ILE A 121 -8.27 -8.15 -14.57
N VAL A 122 -8.90 -8.11 -13.39
CA VAL A 122 -8.63 -7.05 -12.40
C VAL A 122 -7.17 -7.10 -11.93
N THR A 123 -6.62 -8.29 -11.71
CA THR A 123 -5.23 -8.46 -11.29
C THR A 123 -4.26 -8.04 -12.39
N SER A 124 -4.53 -8.41 -13.65
CA SER A 124 -3.69 -8.02 -14.79
C SER A 124 -3.66 -6.49 -14.98
N ILE A 125 -4.81 -5.84 -14.91
CA ILE A 125 -4.90 -4.37 -14.95
C ILE A 125 -4.13 -3.77 -13.76
N GLY A 126 -4.26 -4.36 -12.58
CA GLY A 126 -3.54 -3.93 -11.37
C GLY A 126 -2.02 -4.00 -11.55
N PHE A 127 -1.49 -5.07 -12.15
CA PHE A 127 -0.06 -5.17 -12.45
C PHE A 127 0.38 -4.17 -13.53
N ALA A 128 -0.42 -3.95 -14.57
CA ALA A 128 -0.12 -2.91 -15.55
C ALA A 128 0.00 -1.51 -14.93
N ILE A 129 -0.93 -1.18 -14.02
CA ILE A 129 -0.90 0.08 -13.25
C ILE A 129 0.35 0.14 -12.35
N THR A 130 0.79 -0.98 -11.79
CA THR A 130 2.02 -1.04 -10.97
C THR A 130 3.26 -0.69 -11.76
N ILE A 131 3.38 -1.12 -13.01
CA ILE A 131 4.52 -0.77 -13.87
C ILE A 131 4.60 0.77 -14.02
N ILE A 132 3.48 1.42 -14.27
CA ILE A 132 3.42 2.89 -14.40
C ILE A 132 3.86 3.54 -13.08
N SER A 133 3.36 3.05 -11.94
CA SER A 133 3.69 3.59 -10.62
C SER A 133 5.18 3.49 -10.31
N ILE A 134 5.80 2.33 -10.55
CA ILE A 134 7.24 2.10 -10.33
C ILE A 134 8.07 3.01 -11.23
N GLN A 135 7.75 3.10 -12.52
CA GLN A 135 8.46 3.97 -13.47
C GLN A 135 8.34 5.45 -13.08
N LEU A 136 7.16 5.86 -12.64
CA LEU A 136 6.93 7.23 -12.19
C LEU A 136 7.82 7.58 -10.98
N LEU A 137 7.84 6.74 -9.94
CA LEU A 137 8.71 6.96 -8.79
C LEU A 137 10.18 6.93 -9.19
N GLN A 138 10.59 5.97 -10.03
CA GLN A 138 11.97 5.85 -10.48
C GLN A 138 12.45 7.09 -11.23
N TYR A 139 11.57 7.69 -12.04
CA TYR A 139 11.87 8.92 -12.79
C TYR A 139 12.02 10.13 -11.85
N PHE A 140 11.11 10.28 -10.89
CA PHE A 140 11.06 11.46 -10.03
C PHE A 140 11.92 11.37 -8.77
N LYS A 141 12.43 10.20 -8.38
CA LYS A 141 13.20 10.03 -7.14
C LYS A 141 14.42 10.95 -7.01
N ASN A 142 15.05 11.30 -8.13
CA ASN A 142 16.24 12.18 -8.14
C ASN A 142 15.89 13.68 -8.13
N TYR A 143 14.62 14.02 -8.29
CA TYR A 143 14.13 15.42 -8.33
C TYR A 143 13.36 15.79 -7.07
N LEU A 144 12.72 14.84 -6.43
CA LEU A 144 11.78 15.08 -5.32
C LEU A 144 12.30 14.54 -3.98
N ASP A 145 13.44 13.85 -3.95
CA ASP A 145 14.00 13.23 -2.76
C ASP A 145 12.92 12.47 -1.94
N GLU A 146 12.75 12.75 -0.65
CA GLU A 146 11.75 12.12 0.21
C GLU A 146 10.30 12.42 -0.18
N TYR A 147 10.03 13.52 -0.91
CA TYR A 147 8.68 13.90 -1.36
C TYR A 147 8.16 13.02 -2.50
N VAL A 148 9.01 12.22 -3.13
CA VAL A 148 8.60 11.29 -4.20
C VAL A 148 7.50 10.34 -3.76
N PHE A 149 7.43 9.98 -2.49
CA PHE A 149 6.43 9.08 -1.94
C PHE A 149 5.01 9.66 -1.90
N TRP A 150 4.85 10.98 -2.05
CA TRP A 150 3.53 11.58 -2.26
C TRP A 150 2.85 11.12 -3.55
N LEU A 151 3.61 10.68 -4.55
CA LEU A 151 3.05 10.11 -5.77
C LEU A 151 2.27 8.80 -5.48
N LEU A 152 2.62 8.09 -4.42
CA LEU A 152 1.88 6.90 -3.99
C LEU A 152 0.47 7.23 -3.50
N LEU A 153 0.25 8.45 -2.99
CA LEU A 153 -1.05 8.92 -2.51
C LEU A 153 -2.15 8.88 -3.58
N LEU A 154 -1.79 8.94 -4.87
CA LEU A 154 -2.75 8.84 -5.97
C LEU A 154 -3.58 7.55 -5.91
N GLY A 155 -2.99 6.44 -5.45
CA GLY A 155 -3.69 5.16 -5.29
C GLY A 155 -4.80 5.21 -4.23
N PRO A 156 -4.47 5.50 -2.96
CA PRO A 156 -5.45 5.66 -1.89
C PRO A 156 -6.53 6.70 -2.20
N LEU A 157 -6.16 7.86 -2.76
CA LEU A 157 -7.13 8.90 -3.15
C LEU A 157 -8.13 8.38 -4.18
N ALA A 158 -7.65 7.77 -5.27
CA ALA A 158 -8.51 7.19 -6.30
C ALA A 158 -9.42 6.11 -5.71
N GLY A 159 -8.88 5.24 -4.84
CA GLY A 159 -9.65 4.21 -4.15
C GLY A 159 -10.75 4.77 -3.26
N ILE A 160 -10.44 5.75 -2.42
CA ILE A 160 -11.41 6.39 -1.51
C ILE A 160 -12.51 7.10 -2.30
N LEU A 161 -12.17 7.84 -3.37
CA LEU A 161 -13.14 8.51 -4.23
C LEU A 161 -14.09 7.51 -4.89
N PHE A 162 -13.57 6.36 -5.34
CA PHE A 162 -14.38 5.31 -5.92
C PHE A 162 -15.36 4.69 -4.91
N PHE A 163 -14.90 4.44 -3.66
CA PHE A 163 -15.78 3.96 -2.59
C PHE A 163 -16.90 4.95 -2.27
N ARG A 164 -16.61 6.24 -2.28
CA ARG A 164 -17.62 7.29 -2.03
C ARG A 164 -18.70 7.29 -3.12
N LYS A 165 -18.31 7.20 -4.41
CA LYS A 165 -19.27 7.07 -5.52
C LYS A 165 -20.17 5.82 -5.43
N MET A 166 -19.60 4.70 -4.97
CA MET A 166 -20.36 3.47 -4.80
C MET A 166 -21.41 3.56 -3.67
N LYS A 167 -21.18 4.38 -2.64
CA LYS A 167 -22.16 4.60 -1.56
C LYS A 167 -23.35 5.41 -2.05
N LEU A 168 -23.12 6.44 -2.85
CA LEU A 168 -24.17 7.32 -3.42
C LEU A 168 -25.08 6.62 -4.46
N LYS A 169 -24.67 5.49 -5.03
CA LYS A 169 -25.45 4.74 -6.03
C LYS A 169 -26.35 3.66 -5.42
N ASN A 170 -26.15 3.34 -4.14
CA ASN A 170 -26.91 2.34 -3.40
C ASN A 170 -27.87 2.95 -2.34
N GLU A 171 -27.96 4.29 -2.29
CA GLU A 171 -29.01 5.10 -1.66
C GLU A 171 -29.98 5.61 -2.74
#